data_41dcde79e1d068450fb02ae2b3535968
#
_entry.id   41dcde79e1d068450fb02ae2b3535968
#
_cell.length_a   1.000
_cell.length_b   1.000
_cell.length_c   1.000
_cell.angle_alpha   90.00
_cell.angle_beta   90.00
_cell.angle_gamma   90.00
#
_symmetry.space_group_name_H-M   'P 1'
#
loop_
_entity.id
_entity.type
_entity.pdbx_description
1 polymer ?
#
loop_
_entity_poly.entity_id
_entity_poly.type
_entity_poly.pdbx_seq_one_letter_code
_entity_poly.pdbx_strand_id
1 'polypeptide(L)'
;MKQDTFEGKARTRNGVMRVVFSAICIILEGLFIIGLLTRLNQYGTIINIITRLLAGTLVLLLCASDRTSYMKVPWIILILILPVMGVSMYLFIGLNGGTRRMRDRYEKIDAELLPLLPDGRGELDALNEKIPMAGNIAGYIQRNAHYPVYRNTDVVYLDDAMKGLQAQLADLAKAEKFIFMEYHAIEDAEAWHMIQAVLEERVKAGVDVRVFYDDIGSIGFINRDFSKKLEAVGIRCRVFNPFVPVLNLFLNNRDHRKITVIDGRIGYTGGYNLANEYFNLTHPYGQWKDTGVRLEGEAVQALTEMFLEMWNAVSGSDEDDADFGAYLSLPGGEARQGGFVQPYADSPLDGEPVGKFVYMHILQQATKYVHIMTPYLILEHDMITALCD
;
A
#
# COMPACT_ATOMS: atom_id res chain seq x y z
N MET A 1 -27.04 -19.16 18.05
CA MET A 1 -27.70 -18.76 16.79
C MET A 1 -27.01 -17.47 16.33
N LYS A 2 -26.09 -17.52 15.37
CA LYS A 2 -25.50 -16.30 14.79
C LYS A 2 -26.65 -15.58 14.06
N GLN A 3 -26.99 -14.39 14.51
CA GLN A 3 -27.82 -13.50 13.71
C GLN A 3 -27.07 -13.19 12.44
N ASP A 4 -27.54 -13.73 11.31
CA ASP A 4 -27.09 -13.32 9.99
C ASP A 4 -27.53 -11.88 9.79
N THR A 5 -26.66 -10.95 10.10
CA THR A 5 -26.90 -9.53 9.82
C THR A 5 -26.99 -9.32 8.32
N PHE A 6 -27.75 -8.33 7.87
CA PHE A 6 -27.86 -7.95 6.45
C PHE A 6 -26.48 -7.73 5.82
N GLU A 7 -25.55 -7.18 6.58
CA GLU A 7 -24.14 -6.95 6.24
C GLU A 7 -23.37 -8.26 6.00
N GLY A 8 -23.53 -9.27 6.87
CA GLY A 8 -22.90 -10.58 6.69
C GLY A 8 -23.37 -11.30 5.41
N LYS A 9 -24.67 -11.14 5.05
CA LYS A 9 -25.20 -11.70 3.81
C LYS A 9 -24.73 -10.97 2.56
N ALA A 10 -24.60 -9.64 2.60
CA ALA A 10 -24.07 -8.83 1.50
C ALA A 10 -22.59 -9.11 1.28
N ARG A 11 -21.80 -9.18 2.35
CA ARG A 11 -20.37 -9.54 2.35
C ARG A 11 -20.13 -10.90 1.68
N THR A 12 -20.84 -11.93 2.15
CA THR A 12 -20.71 -13.29 1.61
C THR A 12 -21.12 -13.35 0.14
N ARG A 13 -22.24 -12.72 -0.24
CA ARG A 13 -22.73 -12.75 -1.62
C ARG A 13 -21.80 -12.04 -2.60
N ASN A 14 -21.30 -10.87 -2.25
CA ASN A 14 -20.45 -10.08 -3.14
C ASN A 14 -19.04 -10.67 -3.26
N GLY A 15 -18.45 -11.12 -2.14
CA GLY A 15 -17.18 -11.84 -2.16
C GLY A 15 -17.25 -13.12 -2.97
N VAL A 16 -18.28 -13.96 -2.72
CA VAL A 16 -18.49 -15.21 -3.47
C VAL A 16 -18.73 -14.95 -4.96
N MET A 17 -19.57 -13.97 -5.33
CA MET A 17 -19.85 -13.65 -6.73
C MET A 17 -18.56 -13.18 -7.46
N ARG A 18 -17.71 -12.38 -6.83
CA ARG A 18 -16.42 -11.95 -7.41
C ARG A 18 -15.46 -13.13 -7.58
N VAL A 19 -15.35 -14.01 -6.58
CA VAL A 19 -14.52 -15.20 -6.64
C VAL A 19 -15.01 -16.17 -7.71
N VAL A 20 -16.33 -16.43 -7.77
CA VAL A 20 -16.91 -17.31 -8.79
C VAL A 20 -16.70 -16.75 -10.20
N PHE A 21 -16.92 -15.44 -10.40
CA PHE A 21 -16.68 -14.80 -11.68
C PHE A 21 -15.21 -14.88 -12.10
N SER A 22 -14.28 -14.62 -11.16
CA SER A 22 -12.84 -14.76 -11.40
C SER A 22 -12.44 -16.19 -11.75
N ALA A 23 -12.97 -17.18 -11.04
CA ALA A 23 -12.73 -18.59 -11.34
C ALA A 23 -13.23 -18.99 -12.74
N ILE A 24 -14.42 -18.53 -13.12
CA ILE A 24 -14.95 -18.74 -14.48
C ILE A 24 -14.04 -18.11 -15.53
N CYS A 25 -13.59 -16.88 -15.32
CA CYS A 25 -12.68 -16.20 -16.24
C CYS A 25 -11.35 -16.94 -16.39
N ILE A 26 -10.75 -17.40 -15.29
CA ILE A 26 -9.51 -18.19 -15.31
C ILE A 26 -9.70 -19.52 -16.05
N ILE A 27 -10.84 -20.20 -15.84
CA ILE A 27 -11.16 -21.45 -16.56
C ILE A 27 -11.33 -21.17 -18.05
N LEU A 28 -12.06 -20.13 -18.44
CA LEU A 28 -12.25 -19.76 -19.86
C LEU A 28 -10.92 -19.38 -20.53
N GLU A 29 -10.07 -18.65 -19.81
CA GLU A 29 -8.72 -18.31 -20.29
C GLU A 29 -7.86 -19.57 -20.47
N GLY A 30 -7.88 -20.48 -19.51
CA GLY A 30 -7.22 -21.78 -19.59
C GLY A 30 -7.71 -22.60 -20.80
N LEU A 31 -9.02 -22.69 -21.02
CA LEU A 31 -9.62 -23.37 -22.16
C LEU A 31 -9.25 -22.68 -23.48
N PHE A 32 -9.24 -21.36 -23.53
CA PHE A 32 -8.79 -20.61 -24.70
C PHE A 32 -7.33 -20.89 -25.03
N ILE A 33 -6.45 -20.85 -24.03
CA ILE A 33 -5.02 -21.18 -24.18
C ILE A 33 -4.84 -22.62 -24.67
N ILE A 34 -5.53 -23.59 -24.07
CA ILE A 34 -5.48 -25.01 -24.50
C ILE A 34 -5.98 -25.15 -25.95
N GLY A 35 -7.09 -24.48 -26.30
CA GLY A 35 -7.63 -24.48 -27.66
C GLY A 35 -6.65 -23.87 -28.68
N LEU A 36 -6.01 -22.77 -28.31
CA LEU A 36 -4.98 -22.10 -29.14
C LEU A 36 -3.76 -23.05 -29.34
N LEU A 37 -3.28 -23.64 -28.26
CA LEU A 37 -2.12 -24.54 -28.28
C LEU A 37 -2.38 -25.80 -29.10
N THR A 38 -3.58 -26.40 -29.00
CA THR A 38 -3.94 -27.58 -29.80
C THR A 38 -4.04 -27.25 -31.28
N ARG A 39 -4.53 -26.06 -31.63
CA ARG A 39 -4.57 -25.58 -33.02
C ARG A 39 -3.18 -25.27 -33.58
N LEU A 40 -2.34 -24.61 -32.78
CA LEU A 40 -0.95 -24.28 -33.17
C LEU A 40 -0.06 -25.51 -33.33
N ASN A 41 -0.34 -26.58 -32.57
CA ASN A 41 0.41 -27.87 -32.71
C ASN A 41 0.22 -28.53 -34.06
N GLN A 42 -0.82 -28.17 -34.80
CA GLN A 42 -1.04 -28.67 -36.18
C GLN A 42 -0.12 -28.03 -37.22
N TYR A 43 0.50 -26.83 -36.90
CA TYR A 43 1.39 -26.12 -37.82
C TYR A 43 2.88 -26.42 -37.63
N GLY A 44 3.22 -27.49 -36.90
CA GLY A 44 4.45 -28.25 -37.01
C GLY A 44 5.76 -27.61 -36.54
N THR A 45 6.82 -28.17 -37.07
CA THR A 45 8.22 -28.07 -36.60
C THR A 45 8.76 -26.63 -36.45
N ILE A 46 8.37 -25.70 -37.32
CA ILE A 46 8.90 -24.34 -37.33
C ILE A 46 8.44 -23.56 -36.08
N ILE A 47 7.15 -23.64 -35.73
CA ILE A 47 6.60 -22.96 -34.51
C ILE A 47 7.27 -23.53 -33.26
N ASN A 48 7.48 -24.85 -33.21
CA ASN A 48 8.18 -25.49 -32.10
C ASN A 48 9.63 -24.98 -31.94
N ILE A 49 10.36 -24.82 -33.05
CA ILE A 49 11.73 -24.32 -33.03
C ILE A 49 11.75 -22.88 -32.56
N ILE A 50 10.91 -22.00 -33.10
CA ILE A 50 10.81 -20.60 -32.71
C ILE A 50 10.46 -20.48 -31.23
N THR A 51 9.46 -21.26 -30.75
CA THR A 51 9.03 -21.22 -29.36
C THR A 51 10.13 -21.69 -28.41
N ARG A 52 10.90 -22.72 -28.77
CA ARG A 52 12.05 -23.20 -27.96
C ARG A 52 13.18 -22.19 -27.91
N LEU A 53 13.49 -21.53 -29.02
CA LEU A 53 14.48 -20.46 -29.06
C LEU A 53 14.03 -19.28 -28.17
N LEU A 54 12.77 -18.88 -28.30
CA LEU A 54 12.20 -17.83 -27.46
C LEU A 54 12.18 -18.23 -25.98
N ALA A 55 11.82 -19.47 -25.67
CA ALA A 55 11.86 -20.01 -24.31
C ALA A 55 13.28 -19.95 -23.71
N GLY A 56 14.29 -20.39 -24.47
CA GLY A 56 15.70 -20.30 -24.05
C GLY A 56 16.14 -18.86 -23.79
N THR A 57 15.80 -17.94 -24.71
CA THR A 57 16.09 -16.53 -24.54
C THR A 57 15.40 -15.94 -23.31
N LEU A 58 14.12 -16.22 -23.09
CA LEU A 58 13.41 -15.76 -21.92
C LEU A 58 13.96 -16.31 -20.60
N VAL A 59 14.35 -17.56 -20.57
CA VAL A 59 15.01 -18.19 -19.41
C VAL A 59 16.32 -17.46 -19.09
N LEU A 60 17.16 -17.20 -20.11
CA LEU A 60 18.41 -16.47 -19.93
C LEU A 60 18.16 -15.03 -19.41
N LEU A 61 17.17 -14.34 -19.95
CA LEU A 61 16.77 -12.99 -19.48
C LEU A 61 16.25 -13.04 -18.03
N LEU A 62 15.46 -14.06 -17.68
CA LEU A 62 15.01 -14.26 -16.31
C LEU A 62 16.18 -14.53 -15.35
N CYS A 63 17.13 -15.37 -15.74
CA CYS A 63 18.32 -15.62 -14.94
C CYS A 63 19.15 -14.37 -14.73
N ALA A 64 19.29 -13.54 -15.75
CA ALA A 64 20.05 -12.27 -15.71
C ALA A 64 19.30 -11.12 -15.01
N SER A 65 18.00 -11.27 -14.73
CA SER A 65 17.22 -10.22 -14.05
C SER A 65 17.50 -10.16 -12.57
N ASP A 66 17.39 -8.96 -11.96
CA ASP A 66 17.59 -8.72 -10.52
C ASP A 66 16.40 -9.19 -9.65
N ARG A 67 15.38 -9.83 -10.27
CA ARG A 67 14.22 -10.36 -9.54
C ARG A 67 14.66 -11.45 -8.57
N THR A 68 13.98 -11.53 -7.43
CA THR A 68 14.21 -12.56 -6.41
C THR A 68 13.98 -13.98 -6.96
N SER A 69 14.75 -14.93 -6.47
CA SER A 69 14.73 -16.32 -6.99
C SER A 69 13.35 -16.96 -6.93
N TYR A 70 12.57 -16.72 -5.87
CA TYR A 70 11.24 -17.29 -5.75
C TYR A 70 10.22 -16.71 -6.77
N MET A 71 10.49 -15.53 -7.33
CA MET A 71 9.66 -14.97 -8.40
C MET A 71 10.03 -15.50 -9.78
N LYS A 72 11.29 -15.75 -10.04
CA LYS A 72 11.77 -16.20 -11.37
C LYS A 72 11.77 -17.71 -11.54
N VAL A 73 12.06 -18.50 -10.49
CA VAL A 73 12.14 -19.96 -10.57
C VAL A 73 10.83 -20.61 -11.06
N PRO A 74 9.63 -20.24 -10.57
CA PRO A 74 8.39 -20.81 -11.09
C PRO A 74 8.18 -20.55 -12.59
N TRP A 75 8.53 -19.34 -13.07
CA TRP A 75 8.47 -19.02 -14.50
C TRP A 75 9.46 -19.83 -15.32
N ILE A 76 10.70 -19.97 -14.85
CA ILE A 76 11.73 -20.77 -15.53
C ILE A 76 11.26 -22.23 -15.65
N ILE A 77 10.73 -22.82 -14.57
CA ILE A 77 10.21 -24.19 -14.57
C ILE A 77 9.06 -24.32 -15.57
N LEU A 78 8.09 -23.39 -15.53
CA LEU A 78 6.93 -23.43 -16.42
C LEU A 78 7.34 -23.32 -17.90
N ILE A 79 8.27 -22.39 -18.22
CA ILE A 79 8.78 -22.19 -19.59
C ILE A 79 9.55 -23.42 -20.09
N LEU A 80 10.33 -24.07 -19.22
CA LEU A 80 11.11 -25.26 -19.61
C LEU A 80 10.25 -26.50 -19.78
N ILE A 81 9.26 -26.73 -18.93
CA ILE A 81 8.38 -27.90 -18.99
C ILE A 81 7.36 -27.77 -20.12
N LEU A 82 6.75 -26.59 -20.25
CA LEU A 82 5.69 -26.29 -21.20
C LEU A 82 6.05 -25.06 -22.05
N PRO A 83 7.00 -25.14 -23.00
CA PRO A 83 7.56 -23.98 -23.68
C PRO A 83 6.50 -23.05 -24.31
N VAL A 84 5.53 -23.60 -25.01
CA VAL A 84 4.48 -22.80 -25.68
C VAL A 84 3.60 -22.11 -24.66
N MET A 85 3.10 -22.85 -23.68
CA MET A 85 2.24 -22.34 -22.62
C MET A 85 3.01 -21.36 -21.73
N GLY A 86 4.21 -21.75 -21.27
CA GLY A 86 5.03 -20.94 -20.36
C GLY A 86 5.46 -19.63 -20.99
N VAL A 87 5.90 -19.65 -22.27
CA VAL A 87 6.23 -18.42 -23.01
C VAL A 87 5.00 -17.55 -23.18
N SER A 88 3.85 -18.11 -23.61
CA SER A 88 2.62 -17.34 -23.78
C SER A 88 2.16 -16.71 -22.45
N MET A 89 2.11 -17.50 -21.38
CA MET A 89 1.75 -16.99 -20.05
C MET A 89 2.73 -15.93 -19.57
N TYR A 90 4.02 -16.12 -19.77
CA TYR A 90 5.02 -15.13 -19.37
C TYR A 90 4.87 -13.82 -20.15
N LEU A 91 4.59 -13.87 -21.45
CA LEU A 91 4.37 -12.68 -22.26
C LEU A 91 3.08 -11.94 -21.86
N PHE A 92 2.01 -12.69 -21.51
CA PHE A 92 0.75 -12.07 -21.09
C PHE A 92 0.72 -11.66 -19.63
N ILE A 93 1.35 -12.43 -18.74
CA ILE A 93 1.27 -12.25 -17.27
C ILE A 93 2.58 -11.73 -16.70
N GLY A 94 3.71 -12.23 -17.17
CA GLY A 94 5.04 -11.92 -16.61
C GLY A 94 5.63 -10.59 -17.06
N LEU A 95 5.20 -10.06 -18.21
CA LEU A 95 5.62 -8.75 -18.69
C LEU A 95 4.71 -7.66 -18.13
N ASN A 96 5.20 -6.97 -17.12
CA ASN A 96 4.49 -5.95 -16.33
C ASN A 96 4.26 -4.62 -17.09
N GLY A 97 3.72 -4.65 -18.31
CA GLY A 97 3.49 -3.42 -19.08
C GLY A 97 2.50 -2.43 -18.44
N GLY A 98 1.52 -2.92 -17.66
CA GLY A 98 0.57 -2.05 -16.96
C GLY A 98 1.18 -1.35 -15.74
N THR A 99 2.04 -2.03 -14.99
CA THR A 99 2.80 -1.45 -13.88
C THR A 99 3.79 -0.39 -14.35
N ARG A 100 4.30 -0.50 -15.56
CA ARG A 100 5.26 0.49 -16.07
C ARG A 100 4.65 1.88 -16.18
N ARG A 101 3.43 1.99 -16.73
CA ARG A 101 2.74 3.30 -16.80
C ARG A 101 2.46 3.89 -15.43
N MET A 102 2.05 3.04 -14.48
CA MET A 102 1.80 3.48 -13.09
C MET A 102 3.12 3.90 -12.43
N ARG A 103 4.21 3.16 -12.65
CA ARG A 103 5.54 3.52 -12.17
C ARG A 103 6.03 4.82 -12.77
N ASP A 104 6.01 4.96 -14.11
CA ASP A 104 6.44 6.19 -14.79
C ASP A 104 5.68 7.42 -14.28
N ARG A 105 4.40 7.21 -13.93
CA ARG A 105 3.56 8.26 -13.39
C ARG A 105 3.88 8.56 -11.92
N TYR A 106 4.10 7.53 -11.12
CA TYR A 106 4.53 7.62 -9.73
C TYR A 106 5.85 8.39 -9.64
N GLU A 107 6.87 7.98 -10.41
CA GLU A 107 8.17 8.65 -10.48
C GLU A 107 8.05 10.14 -10.89
N LYS A 108 7.10 10.46 -11.78
CA LYS A 108 6.85 11.85 -12.17
C LYS A 108 6.29 12.69 -11.02
N ILE A 109 5.27 12.17 -10.32
CA ILE A 109 4.64 12.84 -9.18
C ILE A 109 5.64 13.00 -8.03
N ASP A 110 6.40 11.95 -7.75
CA ASP A 110 7.46 11.92 -6.75
C ASP A 110 8.53 13.00 -7.01
N ALA A 111 8.95 13.16 -8.26
CA ALA A 111 9.89 14.21 -8.65
C ALA A 111 9.35 15.65 -8.43
N GLU A 112 8.03 15.84 -8.38
CA GLU A 112 7.40 17.12 -8.10
C GLU A 112 7.17 17.33 -6.58
N LEU A 113 6.89 16.26 -5.82
CA LEU A 113 6.54 16.30 -4.40
C LEU A 113 7.76 16.33 -3.48
N LEU A 114 8.73 15.44 -3.69
CA LEU A 114 9.90 15.30 -2.81
C LEU A 114 10.71 16.59 -2.63
N PRO A 115 10.90 17.44 -3.65
CA PRO A 115 11.59 18.72 -3.47
C PRO A 115 10.86 19.73 -2.57
N LEU A 116 9.57 19.49 -2.28
CA LEU A 116 8.78 20.32 -1.37
C LEU A 116 8.97 19.96 0.11
N LEU A 117 9.52 18.76 0.38
CA LEU A 117 9.90 18.35 1.72
C LEU A 117 11.15 19.13 2.20
N PRO A 118 11.32 19.36 3.50
CA PRO A 118 12.51 20.01 4.03
C PRO A 118 13.77 19.15 3.80
N ASP A 119 14.92 19.79 3.74
CA ASP A 119 16.21 19.10 3.53
C ASP A 119 16.55 18.09 4.66
N GLY A 120 16.20 18.41 5.91
CA GLY A 120 16.38 17.50 7.07
C GLY A 120 17.83 17.17 7.43
N ARG A 121 18.84 17.78 6.79
CA ARG A 121 20.27 17.50 7.06
C ARG A 121 20.69 17.88 8.46
N GLY A 122 20.27 19.03 8.93
CA GLY A 122 20.57 19.50 10.29
C GLY A 122 20.00 18.59 11.37
N GLU A 123 18.80 18.10 11.17
CA GLU A 123 18.13 17.14 12.07
C GLU A 123 18.81 15.78 12.06
N LEU A 124 19.24 15.33 10.86
CA LEU A 124 20.00 14.08 10.71
C LEU A 124 21.36 14.16 11.40
N ASP A 125 22.09 15.27 11.24
CA ASP A 125 23.38 15.49 11.91
C ASP A 125 23.19 15.50 13.43
N ALA A 126 22.20 16.20 13.96
CA ALA A 126 21.86 16.22 15.38
C ALA A 126 21.44 14.82 15.90
N LEU A 127 20.76 14.02 15.09
CA LEU A 127 20.44 12.62 15.42
C LEU A 127 21.69 11.76 15.46
N ASN A 128 22.59 11.91 14.48
CA ASN A 128 23.86 11.18 14.41
C ASN A 128 24.74 11.48 15.65
N GLU A 129 24.80 12.73 16.06
CA GLU A 129 25.55 13.10 17.28
C GLU A 129 24.96 12.50 18.55
N LYS A 130 23.62 12.43 18.64
CA LYS A 130 22.91 11.97 19.85
C LYS A 130 22.79 10.44 19.91
N ILE A 131 22.45 9.80 18.79
CA ILE A 131 22.19 8.36 18.67
C ILE A 131 22.72 7.87 17.32
N PRO A 132 24.04 7.61 17.19
CA PRO A 132 24.66 7.25 15.90
C PRO A 132 23.99 6.05 15.19
N MET A 133 23.54 5.06 15.93
CA MET A 133 22.84 3.88 15.37
C MET A 133 21.54 4.28 14.68
N ALA A 134 20.73 5.13 15.32
CA ALA A 134 19.50 5.64 14.71
C ALA A 134 19.81 6.56 13.52
N GLY A 135 20.87 7.37 13.63
CA GLY A 135 21.33 8.23 12.55
C GLY A 135 21.77 7.46 11.29
N ASN A 136 22.40 6.30 11.44
CA ASN A 136 22.73 5.44 10.31
C ASN A 136 21.48 4.96 9.54
N ILE A 137 20.45 4.51 10.27
CA ILE A 137 19.17 4.08 9.69
C ILE A 137 18.48 5.27 9.03
N ALA A 138 18.40 6.40 9.73
CA ALA A 138 17.77 7.62 9.24
C ALA A 138 18.48 8.15 7.97
N GLY A 139 19.81 8.11 7.97
CA GLY A 139 20.61 8.49 6.80
C GLY A 139 20.40 7.56 5.61
N TYR A 140 20.16 6.27 5.84
CA TYR A 140 19.78 5.35 4.77
C TYR A 140 18.42 5.73 4.18
N ILE A 141 17.40 5.94 5.01
CA ILE A 141 16.05 6.35 4.58
C ILE A 141 16.14 7.66 3.78
N GLN A 142 16.83 8.68 4.30
CA GLN A 142 16.93 9.98 3.64
C GLN A 142 17.63 9.91 2.28
N ARG A 143 18.65 9.05 2.13
CA ARG A 143 19.35 8.91 0.85
C ARG A 143 18.59 8.10 -0.20
N ASN A 144 17.82 7.09 0.22
CA ASN A 144 17.25 6.12 -0.72
C ASN A 144 15.73 6.27 -0.88
N ALA A 145 15.05 6.82 0.12
CA ALA A 145 13.61 7.10 0.07
C ALA A 145 13.28 8.58 0.16
N HIS A 146 14.30 9.45 0.29
CA HIS A 146 14.18 10.92 0.31
C HIS A 146 13.34 11.53 1.44
N TYR A 147 12.89 10.74 2.42
CA TYR A 147 12.15 11.25 3.56
C TYR A 147 13.10 11.85 4.61
N PRO A 148 12.90 13.13 5.01
CA PRO A 148 13.77 13.79 5.96
C PRO A 148 13.48 13.39 7.41
N VAL A 149 14.44 13.66 8.30
CA VAL A 149 14.24 13.60 9.75
C VAL A 149 13.58 14.89 10.21
N TYR A 150 12.62 14.81 11.13
CA TYR A 150 11.94 15.94 11.76
C TYR A 150 12.18 15.95 13.27
N ARG A 151 12.13 17.13 13.87
CA ARG A 151 12.23 17.32 15.33
C ARG A 151 10.99 17.90 15.95
N ASN A 152 10.34 18.81 15.27
CA ASN A 152 9.21 19.57 15.80
C ASN A 152 7.89 18.79 15.57
N THR A 153 7.76 17.66 16.26
CA THR A 153 6.59 16.78 16.15
C THR A 153 6.35 16.06 17.47
N ASP A 154 5.14 16.21 18.00
CA ASP A 154 4.66 15.41 19.12
C ASP A 154 4.18 14.04 18.64
N VAL A 155 4.51 13.00 19.40
CA VAL A 155 4.17 11.60 19.09
C VAL A 155 3.36 11.00 20.22
N VAL A 156 2.18 10.47 19.92
CA VAL A 156 1.37 9.70 20.86
C VAL A 156 1.26 8.28 20.36
N TYR A 157 1.77 7.34 21.17
CA TYR A 157 1.60 5.92 20.91
C TYR A 157 0.19 5.48 21.32
N LEU A 158 -0.50 4.82 20.42
CA LEU A 158 -1.83 4.29 20.58
C LEU A 158 -1.71 2.76 20.74
N ASP A 159 -1.76 2.30 21.97
CA ASP A 159 -1.57 0.89 22.36
C ASP A 159 -2.79 0.01 22.05
N ASP A 160 -3.87 0.61 21.54
CA ASP A 160 -5.14 -0.05 21.24
C ASP A 160 -5.82 0.65 20.06
N ALA A 161 -6.33 -0.14 19.10
CA ALA A 161 -6.96 0.38 17.89
C ALA A 161 -8.24 1.20 18.19
N MET A 162 -9.03 0.81 19.19
CA MET A 162 -10.25 1.55 19.55
C MET A 162 -9.91 2.93 20.13
N LYS A 163 -8.82 3.03 20.94
CA LYS A 163 -8.32 4.35 21.39
C LYS A 163 -7.87 5.20 20.19
N GLY A 164 -7.24 4.55 19.21
CA GLY A 164 -6.86 5.19 17.96
C GLY A 164 -8.07 5.74 17.19
N LEU A 165 -9.12 4.95 17.02
CA LEU A 165 -10.35 5.36 16.37
C LEU A 165 -11.01 6.54 17.09
N GLN A 166 -11.11 6.49 18.42
CA GLN A 166 -11.70 7.57 19.22
C GLN A 166 -10.91 8.88 19.10
N ALA A 167 -9.57 8.80 19.17
CA ALA A 167 -8.72 9.97 18.98
C ALA A 167 -8.84 10.53 17.56
N GLN A 168 -8.88 9.66 16.56
CA GLN A 168 -9.04 10.05 15.15
C GLN A 168 -10.39 10.75 14.91
N LEU A 169 -11.50 10.21 15.43
CA LEU A 169 -12.81 10.84 15.33
C LEU A 169 -12.83 12.24 15.97
N ALA A 170 -12.20 12.40 17.14
CA ALA A 170 -12.12 13.68 17.83
C ALA A 170 -11.31 14.74 17.06
N ASP A 171 -10.26 14.31 16.34
CA ASP A 171 -9.44 15.22 15.54
C ASP A 171 -10.08 15.49 14.16
N LEU A 172 -10.66 14.49 13.50
CA LEU A 172 -11.42 14.65 12.25
C LEU A 172 -12.53 15.71 12.40
N ALA A 173 -13.23 15.71 13.54
CA ALA A 173 -14.30 16.68 13.82
C ALA A 173 -13.82 18.13 13.87
N LYS A 174 -12.51 18.38 14.02
CA LYS A 174 -11.91 19.71 14.10
C LYS A 174 -11.26 20.17 12.78
N ALA A 175 -11.27 19.33 11.75
CA ALA A 175 -10.65 19.66 10.46
C ALA A 175 -11.27 20.92 9.84
N GLU A 176 -10.42 21.80 9.32
CA GLU A 176 -10.81 23.09 8.76
C GLU A 176 -10.49 23.22 7.26
N LYS A 177 -9.46 22.52 6.77
CA LYS A 177 -8.96 22.66 5.39
C LYS A 177 -9.14 21.38 4.58
N PHE A 178 -8.52 20.29 5.02
CA PHE A 178 -8.59 19.02 4.31
C PHE A 178 -8.43 17.79 5.22
N ILE A 179 -8.99 16.68 4.79
CA ILE A 179 -8.82 15.36 5.38
C ILE A 179 -8.43 14.39 4.27
N PHE A 180 -7.30 13.71 4.43
CA PHE A 180 -6.85 12.65 3.54
C PHE A 180 -6.80 11.33 4.29
N MET A 181 -7.41 10.29 3.73
CA MET A 181 -7.45 8.95 4.33
C MET A 181 -7.07 7.90 3.29
N GLU A 182 -6.04 7.12 3.59
CA GLU A 182 -5.52 6.02 2.76
C GLU A 182 -5.50 4.75 3.60
N TYR A 183 -6.26 3.72 3.17
CA TYR A 183 -6.36 2.46 3.89
C TYR A 183 -6.40 1.28 2.95
N HIS A 184 -5.69 0.20 3.32
CA HIS A 184 -5.75 -1.05 2.56
C HIS A 184 -7.15 -1.66 2.54
N ALA A 185 -7.84 -1.68 3.67
CA ALA A 185 -9.18 -2.25 3.76
C ALA A 185 -10.14 -1.30 4.49
N ILE A 186 -11.31 -1.10 3.88
CA ILE A 186 -12.46 -0.42 4.49
C ILE A 186 -13.62 -1.41 4.49
N GLU A 187 -14.28 -1.60 5.63
CA GLU A 187 -15.51 -2.36 5.77
C GLU A 187 -16.69 -1.39 5.88
N ASP A 188 -17.72 -1.56 5.05
CA ASP A 188 -18.97 -0.81 5.12
C ASP A 188 -19.79 -1.27 6.34
N ALA A 189 -19.27 -0.93 7.56
CA ALA A 189 -19.76 -1.37 8.85
C ALA A 189 -19.56 -0.28 9.92
N GLU A 190 -19.82 -0.60 11.19
CA GLU A 190 -19.95 0.36 12.29
C GLU A 190 -18.76 1.29 12.45
N ALA A 191 -17.52 0.78 12.45
CA ALA A 191 -16.32 1.59 12.59
C ALA A 191 -16.20 2.64 11.47
N TRP A 192 -16.45 2.23 10.23
CA TRP A 192 -16.45 3.13 9.09
C TRP A 192 -17.59 4.14 9.16
N HIS A 193 -18.79 3.71 9.53
CA HIS A 193 -19.96 4.61 9.62
C HIS A 193 -19.75 5.73 10.63
N MET A 194 -19.05 5.46 11.75
CA MET A 194 -18.67 6.52 12.70
C MET A 194 -17.77 7.57 12.04
N ILE A 195 -16.75 7.12 11.27
CA ILE A 195 -15.86 8.02 10.54
C ILE A 195 -16.63 8.77 9.45
N GLN A 196 -17.38 8.05 8.61
CA GLN A 196 -18.13 8.64 7.50
C GLN A 196 -19.07 9.75 7.95
N ALA A 197 -19.77 9.57 9.07
CA ALA A 197 -20.65 10.60 9.62
C ALA A 197 -19.88 11.92 9.90
N VAL A 198 -18.70 11.84 10.47
CA VAL A 198 -17.85 13.02 10.71
C VAL A 198 -17.35 13.61 9.38
N LEU A 199 -16.92 12.77 8.44
CA LEU A 199 -16.46 13.22 7.13
C LEU A 199 -17.55 14.00 6.37
N GLU A 200 -18.79 13.51 6.39
CA GLU A 200 -19.94 14.17 5.75
C GLU A 200 -20.24 15.55 6.38
N GLU A 201 -20.07 15.68 7.70
CA GLU A 201 -20.20 16.98 8.38
C GLU A 201 -19.07 17.95 7.95
N ARG A 202 -17.85 17.45 7.79
CA ARG A 202 -16.72 18.27 7.35
C ARG A 202 -16.86 18.69 5.90
N VAL A 203 -17.34 17.81 5.01
CA VAL A 203 -17.68 18.18 3.62
C VAL A 203 -18.71 19.31 3.59
N LYS A 204 -19.77 19.23 4.38
CA LYS A 204 -20.77 20.31 4.50
C LYS A 204 -20.17 21.64 5.02
N ALA A 205 -19.10 21.55 5.82
CA ALA A 205 -18.35 22.72 6.29
C ALA A 205 -17.33 23.26 5.26
N GLY A 206 -17.21 22.64 4.09
CA GLY A 206 -16.31 23.06 3.00
C GLY A 206 -14.90 22.46 3.06
N VAL A 207 -14.67 21.46 3.91
CA VAL A 207 -13.39 20.75 4.00
C VAL A 207 -13.21 19.84 2.79
N ASP A 208 -11.99 19.81 2.20
CA ASP A 208 -11.62 18.86 1.15
C ASP A 208 -11.39 17.47 1.73
N VAL A 209 -12.33 16.56 1.52
CA VAL A 209 -12.26 15.20 2.06
C VAL A 209 -11.95 14.22 0.94
N ARG A 210 -10.85 13.45 1.12
CA ARG A 210 -10.40 12.43 0.17
C ARG A 210 -10.23 11.09 0.86
N VAL A 211 -10.78 10.05 0.25
CA VAL A 211 -10.64 8.66 0.70
C VAL A 211 -10.02 7.82 -0.41
N PHE A 212 -8.97 7.10 -0.07
CA PHE A 212 -8.22 6.22 -0.96
C PHE A 212 -8.17 4.82 -0.36
N TYR A 213 -8.47 3.78 -1.14
CA TYR A 213 -8.42 2.42 -0.64
C TYR A 213 -7.99 1.41 -1.70
N ASP A 214 -7.44 0.27 -1.24
CA ASP A 214 -7.09 -0.86 -2.10
C ASP A 214 -8.33 -1.72 -2.40
N ASP A 215 -8.60 -1.99 -3.69
CA ASP A 215 -9.80 -2.74 -4.09
C ASP A 215 -9.79 -4.18 -3.58
N ILE A 216 -8.64 -4.88 -3.66
CA ILE A 216 -8.56 -6.28 -3.18
C ILE A 216 -8.61 -6.32 -1.66
N GLY A 217 -7.96 -5.40 -0.97
CA GLY A 217 -8.05 -5.29 0.49
C GLY A 217 -9.49 -5.12 0.97
N SER A 218 -10.32 -4.41 0.21
CA SER A 218 -11.71 -4.11 0.55
C SER A 218 -12.75 -5.03 -0.13
N ILE A 219 -12.34 -5.94 -1.04
CA ILE A 219 -13.24 -6.70 -1.93
C ILE A 219 -14.33 -7.52 -1.22
N GLY A 220 -14.05 -7.99 0.00
CA GLY A 220 -14.99 -8.75 0.81
C GLY A 220 -15.85 -7.89 1.73
N PHE A 221 -15.57 -6.60 1.84
CA PHE A 221 -16.06 -5.71 2.88
C PHE A 221 -16.98 -4.60 2.39
N ILE A 222 -16.86 -4.23 1.09
CA ILE A 222 -17.65 -3.15 0.47
C ILE A 222 -18.37 -3.63 -0.78
N ASN A 223 -19.39 -2.86 -1.17
CA ASN A 223 -20.12 -3.04 -2.43
C ASN A 223 -19.42 -2.28 -3.56
N ARG A 224 -19.70 -2.65 -4.82
CA ARG A 224 -19.12 -2.01 -6.02
C ARG A 224 -19.47 -0.54 -6.18
N ASP A 225 -20.53 -0.09 -5.53
CA ASP A 225 -21.03 1.29 -5.55
C ASP A 225 -20.48 2.13 -4.39
N PHE A 226 -19.56 1.60 -3.57
CA PHE A 226 -19.06 2.27 -2.38
C PHE A 226 -18.42 3.62 -2.71
N SER A 227 -17.50 3.68 -3.68
CA SER A 227 -16.89 4.96 -4.10
C SER A 227 -17.93 5.96 -4.60
N LYS A 228 -18.91 5.49 -5.40
CA LYS A 228 -19.98 6.35 -5.90
C LYS A 228 -20.87 6.91 -4.79
N LYS A 229 -21.09 6.15 -3.73
CA LYS A 229 -21.84 6.61 -2.55
C LYS A 229 -21.07 7.71 -1.81
N LEU A 230 -19.75 7.56 -1.67
CA LEU A 230 -18.91 8.60 -1.08
C LEU A 230 -18.91 9.89 -1.92
N GLU A 231 -18.74 9.75 -3.23
CA GLU A 231 -18.78 10.89 -4.16
C GLU A 231 -20.15 11.61 -4.12
N ALA A 232 -21.24 10.87 -4.00
CA ALA A 232 -22.60 11.44 -3.91
C ALA A 232 -22.82 12.34 -2.68
N VAL A 233 -22.03 12.16 -1.62
CA VAL A 233 -22.06 13.01 -0.40
C VAL A 233 -20.91 14.02 -0.40
N GLY A 234 -20.16 14.14 -1.49
CA GLY A 234 -19.08 15.10 -1.67
C GLY A 234 -17.70 14.67 -1.16
N ILE A 235 -17.55 13.41 -0.75
CA ILE A 235 -16.25 12.83 -0.40
C ILE A 235 -15.59 12.33 -1.69
N ARG A 236 -14.44 12.91 -2.06
CA ARG A 236 -13.68 12.44 -3.22
C ARG A 236 -13.09 11.07 -2.93
N CYS A 237 -13.26 10.12 -3.84
CA CYS A 237 -12.84 8.74 -3.62
C CYS A 237 -12.06 8.19 -4.81
N ARG A 238 -10.88 7.61 -4.54
CA ARG A 238 -10.08 6.88 -5.53
C ARG A 238 -9.77 5.48 -5.04
N VAL A 239 -9.59 4.57 -5.99
CA VAL A 239 -9.40 3.15 -5.72
C VAL A 239 -8.07 2.70 -6.28
N PHE A 240 -7.21 2.12 -5.44
CA PHE A 240 -5.95 1.55 -5.89
C PHE A 240 -6.18 0.22 -6.60
N ASN A 241 -5.63 0.10 -7.79
CA ASN A 241 -5.56 -1.12 -8.60
C ASN A 241 -6.88 -1.92 -8.61
N PRO A 242 -7.97 -1.34 -9.18
CA PRO A 242 -9.28 -1.96 -9.22
C PRO A 242 -9.21 -3.36 -9.84
N PHE A 243 -9.79 -4.34 -9.18
CA PHE A 243 -9.78 -5.72 -9.66
C PHE A 243 -10.74 -5.90 -10.83
N VAL A 244 -10.18 -6.02 -12.03
CA VAL A 244 -10.90 -6.41 -13.24
C VAL A 244 -10.51 -7.84 -13.59
N PRO A 245 -11.43 -8.81 -13.47
CA PRO A 245 -11.16 -10.20 -13.86
C PRO A 245 -10.66 -10.26 -15.30
N VAL A 246 -9.68 -11.13 -15.59
CA VAL A 246 -9.03 -11.32 -16.90
C VAL A 246 -7.99 -10.25 -17.28
N LEU A 247 -8.14 -8.99 -16.87
CA LEU A 247 -7.22 -7.92 -17.26
C LEU A 247 -6.20 -7.57 -16.17
N ASN A 248 -6.42 -8.02 -14.94
CA ASN A 248 -5.61 -7.61 -13.80
C ASN A 248 -4.58 -8.67 -13.42
N LEU A 249 -3.44 -8.62 -14.10
CA LEU A 249 -2.30 -9.51 -13.89
C LEU A 249 -1.39 -9.05 -12.72
N PHE A 250 -1.76 -7.94 -12.06
CA PHE A 250 -0.95 -7.27 -11.03
C PHE A 250 -1.55 -7.43 -9.64
N LEU A 251 -2.04 -8.62 -9.33
CA LEU A 251 -2.63 -8.95 -8.03
C LEU A 251 -1.68 -8.69 -6.85
N ASN A 252 -0.37 -8.71 -7.08
CA ASN A 252 0.65 -8.57 -6.05
C ASN A 252 0.99 -7.11 -5.71
N ASN A 253 0.68 -6.15 -6.59
CA ASN A 253 0.89 -4.74 -6.29
C ASN A 253 -0.32 -4.24 -5.51
N ARG A 254 -0.17 -4.16 -4.18
CA ARG A 254 -1.22 -3.71 -3.27
C ARG A 254 -0.74 -2.48 -2.51
N ASP A 255 -1.65 -1.57 -2.28
CA ASP A 255 -1.46 -0.54 -1.28
C ASP A 255 -1.80 -1.10 0.10
N HIS A 256 -0.84 -1.10 1.03
CA HIS A 256 -1.04 -1.59 2.39
C HIS A 256 -0.84 -0.52 3.45
N ARG A 257 -0.79 0.74 3.03
CA ARG A 257 -0.65 1.90 3.91
C ARG A 257 -1.92 2.11 4.74
N LYS A 258 -1.80 2.73 5.89
CA LYS A 258 -2.89 3.22 6.73
C LYS A 258 -2.49 4.60 7.17
N ILE A 259 -3.01 5.59 6.50
CA ILE A 259 -2.67 7.00 6.71
C ILE A 259 -3.95 7.80 6.89
N THR A 260 -3.98 8.67 7.88
CA THR A 260 -4.95 9.76 7.96
C THR A 260 -4.20 11.05 8.20
N VAL A 261 -4.46 12.05 7.39
CA VAL A 261 -3.92 13.41 7.53
C VAL A 261 -5.07 14.39 7.71
N ILE A 262 -4.91 15.30 8.65
CA ILE A 262 -5.87 16.36 8.97
C ILE A 262 -5.13 17.69 8.92
N ASP A 263 -5.50 18.53 7.97
CA ASP A 263 -5.00 19.90 7.79
C ASP A 263 -3.46 20.01 7.64
N GLY A 264 -2.76 18.92 7.30
CA GLY A 264 -1.29 18.84 7.25
C GLY A 264 -0.62 18.99 8.62
N ARG A 265 -1.37 18.97 9.70
CA ARG A 265 -0.92 19.17 11.07
C ARG A 265 -1.00 17.92 11.93
N ILE A 266 -2.06 17.14 11.81
CA ILE A 266 -2.27 15.92 12.57
C ILE A 266 -2.23 14.74 11.59
N GLY A 267 -1.46 13.71 11.94
CA GLY A 267 -1.33 12.50 11.15
C GLY A 267 -1.51 11.25 12.01
N TYR A 268 -2.10 10.22 11.42
CA TYR A 268 -2.23 8.89 12.01
C TYR A 268 -1.65 7.85 11.07
N THR A 269 -0.92 6.90 11.62
CA THR A 269 -0.55 5.66 10.94
C THR A 269 -0.50 4.50 11.93
N GLY A 270 -0.60 3.27 11.45
CA GLY A 270 -0.62 2.09 12.31
C GLY A 270 -0.91 0.80 11.56
N GLY A 271 -1.20 -0.27 12.29
CA GLY A 271 -1.49 -1.58 11.73
C GLY A 271 -2.96 -1.80 11.38
N TYR A 272 -3.90 -1.11 12.04
CA TYR A 272 -5.32 -1.35 11.90
C TYR A 272 -5.92 -0.75 10.61
N ASN A 273 -6.78 -1.54 9.96
CA ASN A 273 -7.64 -1.06 8.88
C ASN A 273 -8.98 -0.55 9.43
N LEU A 274 -9.82 0.03 8.57
CA LEU A 274 -11.13 0.52 8.94
C LEU A 274 -12.19 -0.58 8.80
N ALA A 275 -12.02 -1.65 9.59
CA ALA A 275 -12.96 -2.76 9.65
C ALA A 275 -13.23 -3.14 11.11
N ASN A 276 -14.46 -3.59 11.41
CA ASN A 276 -14.94 -3.82 12.76
C ASN A 276 -14.08 -4.77 13.59
N GLU A 277 -13.43 -5.74 12.96
CA GLU A 277 -12.55 -6.72 13.63
C GLU A 277 -11.34 -6.07 14.28
N TYR A 278 -10.73 -5.05 13.66
CA TYR A 278 -9.57 -4.36 14.22
C TYR A 278 -9.88 -3.59 15.50
N PHE A 279 -11.11 -3.15 15.64
CA PHE A 279 -11.60 -2.39 16.80
C PHE A 279 -12.33 -3.26 17.84
N ASN A 280 -12.31 -4.57 17.66
CA ASN A 280 -13.03 -5.52 18.52
C ASN A 280 -14.55 -5.24 18.61
N LEU A 281 -15.16 -4.67 17.58
CA LEU A 281 -16.60 -4.56 17.41
C LEU A 281 -17.18 -5.89 16.93
N THR A 282 -16.40 -6.69 16.24
CA THR A 282 -16.66 -8.09 15.88
C THR A 282 -15.45 -8.94 16.20
N HIS A 283 -15.63 -10.25 16.40
CA HIS A 283 -14.55 -11.16 16.82
C HIS A 283 -14.44 -12.40 15.92
N PRO A 284 -14.26 -12.25 14.58
CA PRO A 284 -14.17 -13.41 13.68
C PRO A 284 -12.96 -14.30 13.97
N TYR A 285 -11.87 -13.71 14.52
CA TYR A 285 -10.61 -14.37 14.85
C TYR A 285 -10.26 -14.30 16.34
N GLY A 286 -11.21 -13.97 17.21
CA GLY A 286 -10.99 -13.69 18.62
C GLY A 286 -10.68 -12.20 18.87
N GLN A 287 -10.02 -11.90 19.99
CA GLN A 287 -9.65 -10.53 20.31
C GLN A 287 -8.48 -10.09 19.43
N TRP A 288 -8.65 -8.97 18.74
CA TRP A 288 -7.62 -8.36 17.91
C TRP A 288 -6.78 -7.36 18.72
N LYS A 289 -5.48 -7.42 18.58
CA LYS A 289 -4.54 -6.45 19.15
C LYS A 289 -3.80 -5.75 18.04
N ASP A 290 -4.02 -4.46 17.92
CA ASP A 290 -3.31 -3.61 16.98
C ASP A 290 -2.91 -2.28 17.64
N THR A 291 -1.99 -1.57 17.02
CA THR A 291 -1.42 -0.33 17.54
C THR A 291 -1.29 0.71 16.45
N GLY A 292 -1.14 1.96 16.86
CA GLY A 292 -0.88 3.06 15.95
C GLY A 292 -0.11 4.19 16.62
N VAL A 293 0.17 5.21 15.84
CA VAL A 293 0.74 6.45 16.32
C VAL A 293 -0.07 7.63 15.79
N ARG A 294 -0.21 8.66 16.64
CA ARG A 294 -0.69 9.97 16.29
C ARG A 294 0.48 10.93 16.30
N LEU A 295 0.68 11.64 15.22
CA LEU A 295 1.67 12.68 15.06
C LEU A 295 0.97 14.05 15.09
N GLU A 296 1.60 15.04 15.71
CA GLU A 296 1.15 16.44 15.61
C GLU A 296 2.38 17.32 15.43
N GLY A 297 2.53 17.92 14.25
CA GLY A 297 3.66 18.76 13.90
C GLY A 297 4.23 18.50 12.51
N GLU A 298 5.50 18.85 12.32
CA GLU A 298 6.14 18.93 11.00
C GLU A 298 6.25 17.58 10.27
N ALA A 299 6.43 16.47 10.99
CA ALA A 299 6.56 15.14 10.36
C ALA A 299 5.27 14.68 9.65
N VAL A 300 4.13 15.33 9.90
CA VAL A 300 2.87 15.05 9.17
C VAL A 300 2.99 15.43 7.70
N GLN A 301 3.92 16.30 7.34
CA GLN A 301 4.23 16.66 5.96
C GLN A 301 4.63 15.42 5.12
N ALA A 302 5.45 14.52 5.69
CA ALA A 302 5.80 13.27 5.00
C ALA A 302 4.58 12.34 4.79
N LEU A 303 3.66 12.24 5.77
CA LEU A 303 2.42 11.48 5.57
C LEU A 303 1.50 12.13 4.53
N THR A 304 1.49 13.45 4.46
CA THR A 304 0.73 14.21 3.46
C THR A 304 1.28 13.96 2.06
N GLU A 305 2.60 13.98 1.93
CA GLU A 305 3.31 13.68 0.69
C GLU A 305 2.99 12.27 0.21
N MET A 306 3.14 11.24 1.05
CA MET A 306 2.85 9.83 0.75
C MET A 306 1.42 9.63 0.23
N PHE A 307 0.45 10.33 0.81
CA PHE A 307 -0.93 10.30 0.32
C PHE A 307 -1.07 10.94 -1.05
N LEU A 308 -0.51 12.14 -1.24
CA LEU A 308 -0.62 12.90 -2.49
C LEU A 308 0.06 12.18 -3.66
N GLU A 309 1.20 11.55 -3.40
CA GLU A 309 1.93 10.71 -4.34
C GLU A 309 1.03 9.60 -4.90
N MET A 310 0.45 8.77 -4.04
CA MET A 310 -0.42 7.67 -4.45
C MET A 310 -1.73 8.17 -5.05
N TRP A 311 -2.33 9.20 -4.48
CA TRP A 311 -3.57 9.80 -4.97
C TRP A 311 -3.44 10.28 -6.40
N ASN A 312 -2.33 10.94 -6.74
CA ASN A 312 -2.11 11.48 -8.08
C ASN A 312 -1.56 10.43 -9.05
N ALA A 313 -0.78 9.44 -8.58
CA ALA A 313 -0.24 8.39 -9.43
C ALA A 313 -1.30 7.46 -10.04
N VAL A 314 -2.45 7.26 -9.39
CA VAL A 314 -3.49 6.32 -9.85
C VAL A 314 -4.51 6.93 -10.80
N SER A 315 -4.54 8.23 -10.97
CA SER A 315 -5.50 8.93 -11.86
C SER A 315 -4.88 9.36 -13.19
N GLY A 316 -5.71 9.89 -14.10
CA GLY A 316 -5.23 10.55 -15.31
C GLY A 316 -4.60 11.91 -15.00
N SER A 317 -3.71 12.40 -15.88
CA SER A 317 -2.99 13.66 -15.68
C SER A 317 -3.90 14.89 -15.53
N ASP A 318 -5.11 14.84 -16.09
CA ASP A 318 -6.07 15.95 -16.04
C ASP A 318 -6.75 16.09 -14.65
N GLU A 319 -6.53 15.11 -13.77
CA GLU A 319 -7.09 15.08 -12.41
C GLU A 319 -6.03 15.30 -11.32
N ASP A 320 -4.80 15.66 -11.72
CA ASP A 320 -3.72 15.93 -10.77
C ASP A 320 -3.98 17.23 -10.00
N ASP A 321 -3.46 17.26 -8.77
CA ASP A 321 -3.45 18.50 -7.99
C ASP A 321 -2.55 19.53 -8.68
N ALA A 322 -3.06 20.76 -8.82
CA ALA A 322 -2.34 21.83 -9.50
C ALA A 322 -1.28 22.51 -8.60
N ASP A 323 -1.43 22.41 -7.27
CA ASP A 323 -0.56 23.03 -6.29
C ASP A 323 -0.38 22.10 -5.08
N PHE A 324 0.67 21.30 -5.08
CA PHE A 324 1.04 20.45 -3.95
C PHE A 324 1.50 21.26 -2.73
N GLY A 325 2.08 22.43 -2.94
CA GLY A 325 2.56 23.30 -1.87
C GLY A 325 1.44 23.77 -0.92
N ALA A 326 0.21 23.85 -1.42
CA ALA A 326 -0.95 24.20 -0.60
C ALA A 326 -1.21 23.18 0.54
N TYR A 327 -0.84 21.91 0.35
CA TYR A 327 -1.04 20.83 1.32
C TYR A 327 0.22 20.55 2.16
N LEU A 328 1.41 20.90 1.64
CA LEU A 328 2.70 20.61 2.25
C LEU A 328 3.27 21.77 3.07
N SER A 329 2.49 22.79 3.38
CA SER A 329 2.90 23.87 4.24
C SER A 329 3.17 23.37 5.65
N LEU A 330 4.33 23.74 6.21
CA LEU A 330 4.65 23.38 7.59
C LEU A 330 3.65 23.99 8.57
N PRO A 331 3.13 23.19 9.52
CA PRO A 331 2.26 23.70 10.55
C PRO A 331 3.05 24.62 11.49
N GLY A 332 2.48 25.78 11.83
CA GLY A 332 3.04 26.64 12.86
C GLY A 332 2.91 26.02 14.24
N GLY A 333 3.84 26.35 15.13
CA GLY A 333 3.85 25.92 16.53
C GLY A 333 5.12 25.14 16.87
N GLU A 334 5.39 25.00 18.16
CA GLU A 334 6.48 24.19 18.69
C GLU A 334 5.93 22.92 19.33
N ALA A 335 6.57 21.78 19.05
CA ALA A 335 6.27 20.52 19.71
C ALA A 335 6.60 20.59 21.21
N ARG A 336 5.79 19.94 22.02
CA ARG A 336 5.97 19.85 23.48
C ARG A 336 7.02 18.81 23.86
N GLN A 337 7.19 17.79 22.99
CA GLN A 337 8.11 16.67 23.19
C GLN A 337 9.37 16.89 22.36
N GLY A 338 10.53 16.62 22.95
CA GLY A 338 11.79 16.59 22.22
C GLY A 338 12.06 15.19 21.68
N GLY A 339 12.40 15.09 20.39
CA GLY A 339 12.71 13.80 19.78
C GLY A 339 12.98 13.95 18.30
N PHE A 340 13.14 12.81 17.63
CA PHE A 340 13.29 12.74 16.18
C PHE A 340 12.23 11.81 15.62
N VAL A 341 11.62 12.20 14.53
CA VAL A 341 10.57 11.46 13.85
C VAL A 341 10.90 11.43 12.36
N GLN A 342 10.83 10.26 11.76
CA GLN A 342 11.08 10.08 10.32
C GLN A 342 10.03 9.12 9.75
N PRO A 343 8.86 9.60 9.34
CA PRO A 343 7.94 8.79 8.57
C PRO A 343 8.57 8.46 7.21
N TYR A 344 8.37 7.23 6.75
CA TYR A 344 8.79 6.81 5.42
C TYR A 344 7.80 5.79 4.88
N ALA A 345 7.73 5.67 3.57
CA ALA A 345 6.93 4.65 2.91
C ALA A 345 7.81 3.71 2.09
N ASP A 346 7.24 2.55 1.81
CA ASP A 346 7.72 1.59 0.83
C ASP A 346 6.64 1.41 -0.24
N SER A 347 7.02 1.31 -1.49
CA SER A 347 6.09 1.24 -2.60
C SER A 347 6.44 0.10 -3.54
N PRO A 348 5.46 -0.66 -4.06
CA PRO A 348 5.73 -1.62 -5.13
C PRO A 348 6.05 -0.94 -6.47
N LEU A 349 5.98 0.39 -6.53
CA LEU A 349 6.20 1.18 -7.73
C LEU A 349 7.61 1.76 -7.82
N ASP A 350 8.31 1.87 -6.68
CA ASP A 350 9.74 2.23 -6.65
C ASP A 350 10.65 1.00 -6.84
N GLY A 351 11.96 1.22 -6.84
CA GLY A 351 12.95 0.16 -7.05
C GLY A 351 13.72 -0.26 -5.81
N GLU A 352 13.54 0.47 -4.68
CA GLU A 352 14.30 0.25 -3.44
C GLU A 352 13.41 -0.35 -2.35
N PRO A 353 13.71 -1.55 -1.83
CA PRO A 353 12.92 -2.16 -0.75
C PRO A 353 13.31 -1.57 0.61
N VAL A 354 12.96 -0.31 0.83
CA VAL A 354 13.38 0.50 2.00
C VAL A 354 12.96 -0.15 3.31
N GLY A 355 11.73 -0.61 3.42
CA GLY A 355 11.21 -1.26 4.62
C GLY A 355 12.02 -2.49 5.01
N LYS A 356 12.36 -3.35 4.04
CA LYS A 356 13.20 -4.53 4.26
C LYS A 356 14.57 -4.13 4.85
N PHE A 357 15.24 -3.17 4.24
CA PHE A 357 16.58 -2.76 4.69
C PHE A 357 16.54 -2.05 6.03
N VAL A 358 15.50 -1.30 6.36
CA VAL A 358 15.31 -0.72 7.69
C VAL A 358 15.18 -1.84 8.75
N TYR A 359 14.39 -2.88 8.52
CA TYR A 359 14.32 -4.04 9.42
C TYR A 359 15.68 -4.73 9.57
N MET A 360 16.39 -4.94 8.45
CA MET A 360 17.72 -5.55 8.49
C MET A 360 18.71 -4.69 9.30
N HIS A 361 18.71 -3.38 9.13
CA HIS A 361 19.55 -2.48 9.91
C HIS A 361 19.21 -2.53 11.41
N ILE A 362 17.93 -2.59 11.77
CA ILE A 362 17.51 -2.71 13.17
C ILE A 362 18.05 -4.02 13.77
N LEU A 363 17.90 -5.15 13.06
CA LEU A 363 18.40 -6.45 13.50
C LEU A 363 19.92 -6.45 13.69
N GLN A 364 20.66 -5.94 12.70
CA GLN A 364 22.13 -5.93 12.71
C GLN A 364 22.73 -4.98 13.75
N GLN A 365 22.01 -3.90 14.11
CA GLN A 365 22.49 -2.92 15.09
C GLN A 365 22.00 -3.20 16.52
N ALA A 366 21.12 -4.15 16.71
CA ALA A 366 20.62 -4.50 18.03
C ALA A 366 21.75 -5.06 18.93
N THR A 367 21.86 -4.52 20.15
CA THR A 367 22.91 -4.92 21.09
C THR A 367 22.39 -5.74 22.25
N LYS A 368 21.08 -5.84 22.45
CA LYS A 368 20.47 -6.59 23.55
C LYS A 368 19.35 -7.51 23.09
N TYR A 369 18.34 -6.98 22.45
CA TYR A 369 17.20 -7.74 21.94
C TYR A 369 16.43 -6.93 20.90
N VAL A 370 15.69 -7.65 20.05
CA VAL A 370 14.63 -7.10 19.19
C VAL A 370 13.37 -7.91 19.43
N HIS A 371 12.26 -7.23 19.70
CA HIS A 371 10.95 -7.86 19.79
C HIS A 371 10.16 -7.55 18.53
N ILE A 372 9.65 -8.58 17.86
CA ILE A 372 8.84 -8.46 16.65
C ILE A 372 7.48 -9.07 16.92
N MET A 373 6.43 -8.29 16.71
CA MET A 373 5.04 -8.76 16.79
C MET A 373 4.36 -8.48 15.44
N THR A 374 4.00 -9.53 14.73
CA THR A 374 3.33 -9.42 13.43
C THR A 374 2.49 -10.68 13.17
N PRO A 375 1.29 -10.54 12.56
CA PRO A 375 0.54 -11.67 12.05
C PRO A 375 1.10 -12.20 10.72
N TYR A 376 2.03 -11.49 10.08
CA TYR A 376 2.56 -11.78 8.74
C TYR A 376 4.08 -12.01 8.79
N LEU A 377 4.51 -13.14 9.34
CA LEU A 377 5.93 -13.49 9.37
C LEU A 377 6.32 -14.20 8.06
N ILE A 378 6.40 -13.45 6.97
CA ILE A 378 6.83 -13.92 5.65
C ILE A 378 8.21 -13.37 5.38
N LEU A 379 9.24 -14.19 5.60
CA LEU A 379 10.63 -13.76 5.60
C LEU A 379 11.37 -14.24 4.35
N GLU A 380 12.23 -13.39 3.82
CA GLU A 380 13.25 -13.78 2.85
C GLU A 380 14.44 -14.45 3.55
N HIS A 381 15.26 -15.17 2.77
CA HIS A 381 16.36 -15.97 3.31
C HIS A 381 17.38 -15.16 4.10
N ASP A 382 17.72 -13.97 3.64
CA ASP A 382 18.65 -13.05 4.29
C ASP A 382 18.11 -12.53 5.63
N MET A 383 16.80 -12.25 5.72
CA MET A 383 16.15 -11.90 7.00
C MET A 383 16.13 -13.08 7.97
N ILE A 384 15.87 -14.31 7.48
CA ILE A 384 15.94 -15.51 8.30
C ILE A 384 17.35 -15.66 8.86
N THR A 385 18.37 -15.49 8.03
CA THR A 385 19.78 -15.56 8.46
C THR A 385 20.05 -14.51 9.54
N ALA A 386 19.67 -13.25 9.32
CA ALA A 386 19.89 -12.18 10.30
C ALA A 386 19.14 -12.36 11.63
N LEU A 387 18.05 -13.12 11.64
CA LEU A 387 17.31 -13.46 12.87
C LEU A 387 17.89 -14.65 13.62
N CYS A 388 18.64 -15.52 12.92
CA CYS A 388 19.26 -16.71 13.51
C CYS A 388 20.67 -16.44 14.05
N ASP A 389 21.39 -15.45 13.51
CA ASP A 389 22.72 -15.01 13.95
C ASP A 389 22.65 -14.14 15.22
#